data_9005578c0eba84772c12e5d1a7c9e987
#
_entry.id   9005578c0eba84772c12e5d1a7c9e987
#
_cell.length_a   1.000
_cell.length_b   1.000
_cell.length_c   1.000
_cell.angle_alpha   90.00
_cell.angle_beta   90.00
_cell.angle_gamma   90.00
#
_symmetry.space_group_name_H-M   'P 1'
#
loop_
_entity.id
_entity.type
_entity.pdbx_description
1 polymer ?
#
loop_
_entity_poly.entity_id
_entity_poly.type
_entity_poly.pdbx_seq_one_letter_code
_entity_poly.pdbx_strand_id
1 'polypeptide(L)'
;MVNVVMTALVYPLTMVMSYILKRAGLFHKEDKKVLSNLIFYITLPASLISSFAGAEVNVYYVIAILLGFLVNTVMVISGQIVSADKSPELKAIYSVNASGFNMACIAIPFLSTFYPAGVPYLCMFDVGDSFYTLGTTYAIGKMRLNGGSKDKNENYVLTILKGL
;
A
#
# COMPACT_ATOMS: atom_id res chain seq x y z
N MET A 1 -11.62 -20.30 17.66
CA MET A 1 -12.03 -20.26 16.25
C MET A 1 -13.26 -19.39 16.00
N VAL A 2 -14.34 -19.52 16.76
CA VAL A 2 -15.57 -18.71 16.57
C VAL A 2 -15.28 -17.20 16.64
N ASN A 3 -14.46 -16.74 17.59
CA ASN A 3 -14.11 -15.32 17.74
C ASN A 3 -13.37 -14.76 16.51
N VAL A 4 -12.50 -15.55 15.88
CA VAL A 4 -11.75 -15.11 14.68
C VAL A 4 -12.70 -14.91 13.50
N VAL A 5 -13.62 -15.84 13.30
CA VAL A 5 -14.62 -15.75 12.22
C VAL A 5 -15.59 -14.60 12.46
N MET A 6 -16.06 -14.43 13.69
CA MET A 6 -16.93 -13.30 14.07
C MET A 6 -16.24 -11.95 13.83
N THR A 7 -14.99 -11.83 14.23
CA THR A 7 -14.23 -10.58 14.03
C THR A 7 -13.93 -10.34 12.54
N ALA A 8 -13.62 -11.39 11.77
CA ALA A 8 -13.43 -11.26 10.32
C ALA A 8 -14.71 -10.81 9.60
N LEU A 9 -15.89 -11.25 10.08
CA LEU A 9 -17.18 -10.84 9.53
C LEU A 9 -17.50 -9.35 9.77
N VAL A 10 -16.90 -8.72 10.75
CA VAL A 10 -17.09 -7.28 11.02
C VAL A 10 -16.67 -6.43 9.80
N TYR A 11 -15.60 -6.81 9.09
CA TYR A 11 -15.13 -6.05 7.93
C TYR A 11 -16.14 -6.03 6.76
N PRO A 12 -16.61 -7.15 6.23
CA PRO A 12 -17.63 -7.13 5.18
C PRO A 12 -18.95 -6.53 5.68
N LEU A 13 -19.30 -6.73 6.96
CA LEU A 13 -20.51 -6.16 7.53
C LEU A 13 -20.45 -4.63 7.59
N THR A 14 -19.31 -4.05 7.97
CA THR A 14 -19.10 -2.59 7.95
C THR A 14 -19.12 -2.02 6.54
N MET A 15 -18.61 -2.76 5.53
CA MET A 15 -18.72 -2.37 4.12
C MET A 15 -20.18 -2.32 3.66
N VAL A 16 -20.95 -3.36 3.96
CA VAL A 16 -22.39 -3.41 3.62
C VAL A 16 -23.15 -2.29 4.34
N MET A 17 -22.89 -2.09 5.62
CA MET A 17 -23.51 -1.02 6.42
C MET A 17 -23.16 0.36 5.84
N SER A 18 -21.91 0.61 5.49
CA SER A 18 -21.48 1.86 4.87
C SER A 18 -22.16 2.11 3.51
N TYR A 19 -22.36 1.04 2.74
CA TYR A 19 -23.10 1.11 1.49
C TYR A 19 -24.58 1.48 1.69
N ILE A 20 -25.23 0.86 2.70
CA ILE A 20 -26.62 1.15 3.06
C ILE A 20 -26.76 2.61 3.53
N LEU A 21 -25.88 3.09 4.42
CA LEU A 21 -25.87 4.46 4.91
C LEU A 21 -25.67 5.49 3.79
N LYS A 22 -24.79 5.17 2.82
CA LYS A 22 -24.62 6.00 1.63
C LYS A 22 -25.90 6.04 0.79
N ARG A 23 -26.58 4.91 0.63
CA ARG A 23 -27.82 4.83 -0.15
C ARG A 23 -28.99 5.52 0.56
N ALA A 24 -28.97 5.57 1.88
CA ALA A 24 -29.92 6.31 2.70
C ALA A 24 -29.67 7.84 2.72
N GLY A 25 -28.61 8.32 2.02
CA GLY A 25 -28.33 9.75 1.91
C GLY A 25 -27.58 10.35 3.10
N LEU A 26 -27.13 9.50 4.07
CA LEU A 26 -26.37 9.98 5.22
C LEU A 26 -24.92 10.36 4.87
N PHE A 27 -24.36 9.76 3.81
CA PHE A 27 -23.00 10.06 3.33
C PHE A 27 -23.03 10.57 1.88
N HIS A 28 -22.36 11.70 1.66
CA HIS A 28 -22.18 12.32 0.35
C HIS A 28 -20.76 12.06 -0.19
N LYS A 29 -20.54 12.36 -1.47
CA LYS A 29 -19.21 12.16 -2.10
C LYS A 29 -18.13 13.03 -1.47
N GLU A 30 -18.50 14.20 -0.98
CA GLU A 30 -17.62 15.18 -0.33
C GLU A 30 -17.09 14.68 1.01
N ASP A 31 -17.89 13.91 1.76
CA ASP A 31 -17.54 13.36 3.07
C ASP A 31 -16.36 12.40 2.96
N LYS A 32 -16.17 11.76 1.80
CA LYS A 32 -15.02 10.88 1.53
C LYS A 32 -13.69 11.59 1.79
N LYS A 33 -13.57 12.86 1.38
CA LYS A 33 -12.33 13.63 1.56
C LYS A 33 -12.06 13.92 3.02
N VAL A 34 -13.10 14.27 3.78
CA VAL A 34 -12.99 14.54 5.22
C VAL A 34 -12.60 13.27 5.97
N LEU A 35 -13.29 12.16 5.71
CA LEU A 35 -12.97 10.86 6.32
C LEU A 35 -11.56 10.37 5.97
N SER A 36 -11.15 10.50 4.72
CA SER A 36 -9.80 10.14 4.29
C SER A 36 -8.74 10.97 5.02
N ASN A 37 -8.95 12.29 5.12
CA ASN A 37 -8.03 13.15 5.84
C ASN A 37 -7.94 12.78 7.32
N LEU A 38 -9.06 12.49 7.97
CA LEU A 38 -9.09 12.04 9.37
C LEU A 38 -8.29 10.74 9.56
N ILE A 39 -8.47 9.79 8.64
CA ILE A 39 -7.75 8.51 8.70
C ILE A 39 -6.25 8.73 8.49
N PHE A 40 -5.84 9.41 7.42
CA PHE A 40 -4.44 9.53 7.05
C PHE A 40 -3.64 10.49 7.93
N TYR A 41 -4.25 11.59 8.39
CA TYR A 41 -3.52 12.60 9.17
C TYR A 41 -3.63 12.43 10.70
N ILE A 42 -4.64 11.71 11.18
CA ILE A 42 -4.86 11.57 12.63
C ILE A 42 -4.84 10.10 13.04
N THR A 43 -5.77 9.29 12.53
CA THR A 43 -5.97 7.92 13.03
C THR A 43 -4.78 7.02 12.74
N LEU A 44 -4.25 7.07 11.52
CA LEU A 44 -3.14 6.22 11.10
C LEU A 44 -1.83 6.58 11.83
N PRO A 45 -1.38 7.85 11.90
CA PRO A 45 -0.21 8.20 12.70
C PRO A 45 -0.36 7.84 14.19
N ALA A 46 -1.53 8.09 14.78
CA ALA A 46 -1.78 7.73 16.18
C ALA A 46 -1.72 6.22 16.41
N SER A 47 -2.27 5.42 15.49
CA SER A 47 -2.21 3.96 15.54
C SER A 47 -0.77 3.45 15.41
N LEU A 48 0.03 4.04 14.51
CA LEU A 48 1.44 3.68 14.35
C LEU A 48 2.24 4.00 15.61
N ILE A 49 2.12 5.21 16.16
CA ILE A 49 2.80 5.59 17.39
C ILE A 49 2.42 4.63 18.53
N SER A 50 1.14 4.32 18.68
CA SER A 50 0.66 3.37 19.69
C SER A 50 1.23 1.97 19.50
N SER A 51 1.36 1.51 18.25
CA SER A 51 1.87 0.17 17.93
C SER A 51 3.37 0.04 18.19
N PHE A 52 4.13 1.13 18.05
CA PHE A 52 5.55 1.15 18.36
C PHE A 52 5.85 1.49 19.82
N ALA A 53 4.86 1.95 20.58
CA ALA A 53 5.04 2.23 22.01
C ALA A 53 5.36 0.93 22.75
N GLY A 54 6.59 0.84 23.29
CA GLY A 54 7.09 -0.35 23.97
C GLY A 54 7.61 -1.47 23.05
N ALA A 55 7.67 -1.27 21.75
CA ALA A 55 8.27 -2.24 20.84
C ALA A 55 9.82 -2.15 20.91
N GLU A 56 10.47 -3.27 21.17
CA GLU A 56 11.93 -3.36 21.13
C GLU A 56 12.40 -3.50 19.67
N VAL A 57 13.34 -2.63 19.28
CA VAL A 57 13.96 -2.72 17.96
C VAL A 57 14.81 -3.98 17.88
N ASN A 58 14.53 -4.82 16.90
CA ASN A 58 15.23 -6.08 16.69
C ASN A 58 15.57 -6.32 15.21
N VAL A 59 16.42 -7.29 14.95
CA VAL A 59 16.85 -7.64 13.58
C VAL A 59 15.70 -8.04 12.65
N TYR A 60 14.59 -8.55 13.19
CA TYR A 60 13.43 -8.95 12.39
C TYR A 60 12.74 -7.76 11.73
N TYR A 61 12.91 -6.54 12.24
CA TYR A 61 12.41 -5.33 11.56
C TYR A 61 13.16 -5.08 10.25
N VAL A 62 14.49 -5.27 10.25
CA VAL A 62 15.29 -5.16 9.03
C VAL A 62 14.89 -6.24 8.03
N ILE A 63 14.68 -7.47 8.51
CA ILE A 63 14.21 -8.59 7.68
C ILE A 63 12.84 -8.25 7.08
N ALA A 64 11.92 -7.67 7.84
CA ALA A 64 10.61 -7.28 7.36
C ALA A 64 10.70 -6.22 6.25
N ILE A 65 11.56 -5.20 6.39
CA ILE A 65 11.81 -4.19 5.35
C ILE A 65 12.33 -4.84 4.06
N LEU A 66 13.33 -5.72 4.19
CA LEU A 66 13.91 -6.42 3.04
C LEU A 66 12.89 -7.33 2.35
N LEU A 67 12.03 -8.00 3.12
CA LEU A 67 10.95 -8.82 2.59
C LEU A 67 9.93 -7.96 1.82
N GLY A 68 9.51 -6.82 2.35
CA GLY A 68 8.60 -5.90 1.67
C GLY A 68 9.16 -5.45 0.32
N PHE A 69 10.41 -5.03 0.30
CA PHE A 69 11.10 -4.67 -0.93
C PHE A 69 11.21 -5.84 -1.93
N LEU A 70 11.60 -7.02 -1.47
CA LEU A 70 11.80 -8.20 -2.30
C LEU A 70 10.49 -8.71 -2.90
N VAL A 71 9.44 -8.82 -2.07
CA VAL A 71 8.12 -9.28 -2.53
C VAL A 71 7.57 -8.32 -3.58
N ASN A 72 7.69 -7.01 -3.36
CA ASN A 72 7.23 -6.03 -4.34
C ASN A 72 8.04 -6.07 -5.64
N THR A 73 9.36 -6.31 -5.55
CA THR A 73 10.21 -6.54 -6.72
C THR A 73 9.69 -7.70 -7.58
N VAL A 74 9.38 -8.83 -6.93
CA VAL A 74 8.83 -10.02 -7.62
C VAL A 74 7.47 -9.71 -8.25
N MET A 75 6.61 -8.98 -7.55
CA MET A 75 5.29 -8.60 -8.07
C MET A 75 5.40 -7.69 -9.30
N VAL A 76 6.27 -6.69 -9.28
CA VAL A 76 6.49 -5.79 -10.43
C VAL A 76 7.09 -6.55 -11.62
N ILE A 77 8.05 -7.45 -11.39
CA ILE A 77 8.62 -8.30 -12.44
C ILE A 77 7.53 -9.17 -13.05
N SER A 78 6.69 -9.81 -12.24
CA SER A 78 5.59 -10.63 -12.73
C SER A 78 4.58 -9.80 -13.56
N GLY A 79 4.25 -8.59 -13.12
CA GLY A 79 3.42 -7.66 -13.88
C GLY A 79 4.03 -7.29 -15.25
N GLN A 80 5.35 -7.10 -15.31
CA GLN A 80 6.05 -6.84 -16.56
C GLN A 80 6.05 -8.06 -17.50
N ILE A 81 6.22 -9.26 -16.97
CA ILE A 81 6.18 -10.50 -17.77
C ILE A 81 4.78 -10.69 -18.36
N VAL A 82 3.74 -10.57 -17.55
CA VAL A 82 2.33 -10.73 -17.99
C VAL A 82 1.94 -9.69 -19.04
N SER A 83 2.56 -8.51 -19.00
CA SER A 83 2.28 -7.44 -19.96
C SER A 83 3.23 -7.39 -21.16
N ALA A 84 4.13 -8.36 -21.33
CA ALA A 84 5.19 -8.32 -22.34
C ALA A 84 4.69 -8.07 -23.78
N ASP A 85 3.53 -8.63 -24.12
CA ASP A 85 2.91 -8.53 -25.47
C ASP A 85 1.88 -7.38 -25.58
N LYS A 86 1.77 -6.51 -24.57
CA LYS A 86 0.78 -5.43 -24.52
C LYS A 86 1.34 -4.11 -25.05
N SER A 87 0.44 -3.13 -25.31
CA SER A 87 0.85 -1.78 -25.67
C SER A 87 1.64 -1.10 -24.54
N PRO A 88 2.47 -0.06 -24.85
CA PRO A 88 3.25 0.64 -23.83
C PRO A 88 2.41 1.18 -22.67
N GLU A 89 1.20 1.67 -22.95
CA GLU A 89 0.27 2.18 -21.95
C GLU A 89 -0.21 1.06 -21.02
N LEU A 90 -0.56 -0.10 -21.58
CA LEU A 90 -0.95 -1.26 -20.78
C LEU A 90 0.22 -1.79 -19.96
N LYS A 91 1.43 -1.84 -20.51
CA LYS A 91 2.64 -2.21 -19.76
C LYS A 91 2.86 -1.30 -18.56
N ALA A 92 2.67 0.01 -18.72
CA ALA A 92 2.76 0.96 -17.62
C ALA A 92 1.70 0.68 -16.55
N ILE A 93 0.44 0.48 -16.96
CA ILE A 93 -0.66 0.16 -16.04
C ILE A 93 -0.40 -1.13 -15.29
N TYR A 94 0.03 -2.21 -15.95
CA TYR A 94 0.35 -3.47 -15.29
C TYR A 94 1.50 -3.33 -14.29
N SER A 95 2.56 -2.58 -14.65
CA SER A 95 3.69 -2.35 -13.75
C SER A 95 3.28 -1.56 -12.50
N VAL A 96 2.45 -0.53 -12.66
CA VAL A 96 1.96 0.29 -11.53
C VAL A 96 0.99 -0.50 -10.65
N ASN A 97 0.06 -1.27 -11.25
CA ASN A 97 -0.94 -2.02 -10.47
C ASN A 97 -0.39 -3.32 -9.87
N ALA A 98 0.73 -3.83 -10.35
CA ALA A 98 1.37 -5.02 -9.78
C ALA A 98 2.13 -4.71 -8.50
N SER A 99 2.44 -3.44 -8.23
CA SER A 99 3.14 -3.00 -7.02
C SER A 99 2.19 -2.45 -5.97
N GLY A 100 2.63 -2.53 -4.74
CA GLY A 100 1.95 -1.93 -3.60
C GLY A 100 0.86 -2.79 -2.98
N PHE A 101 0.84 -2.77 -1.67
CA PHE A 101 -0.15 -3.45 -0.84
C PHE A 101 -0.98 -2.41 -0.07
N ASN A 102 -2.24 -2.69 0.18
CA ASN A 102 -3.07 -1.82 1.00
C ASN A 102 -2.86 -2.12 2.48
N MET A 103 -1.66 -1.81 2.99
CA MET A 103 -1.28 -2.08 4.38
C MET A 103 -2.06 -1.20 5.34
N ALA A 104 -2.07 0.11 5.11
CA ALA A 104 -2.64 1.08 6.03
C ALA A 104 -4.16 0.92 6.24
N CYS A 105 -4.92 0.66 5.17
CA CYS A 105 -6.37 0.64 5.24
C CYS A 105 -6.96 -0.75 5.51
N ILE A 106 -6.24 -1.83 5.23
CA ILE A 106 -6.76 -3.19 5.37
C ILE A 106 -5.88 -4.02 6.30
N ALA A 107 -4.58 -4.17 5.98
CA ALA A 107 -3.75 -5.13 6.68
C ALA A 107 -3.46 -4.72 8.13
N ILE A 108 -3.13 -3.46 8.39
CA ILE A 108 -2.86 -2.96 9.76
C ILE A 108 -4.11 -3.06 10.64
N PRO A 109 -5.28 -2.54 10.28
CA PRO A 109 -6.49 -2.70 11.08
C PRO A 109 -6.87 -4.15 11.32
N PHE A 110 -6.74 -5.00 10.30
CA PHE A 110 -7.02 -6.42 10.43
C PHE A 110 -6.07 -7.09 11.42
N LEU A 111 -4.75 -6.92 11.24
CA LEU A 111 -3.74 -7.53 12.10
C LEU A 111 -3.81 -7.02 13.54
N SER A 112 -4.08 -5.72 13.76
CA SER A 112 -4.23 -5.14 15.09
C SER A 112 -5.34 -5.79 15.91
N THR A 113 -6.35 -6.34 15.25
CA THR A 113 -7.47 -7.01 15.92
C THR A 113 -7.11 -8.43 16.35
N PHE A 114 -6.32 -9.16 15.54
CA PHE A 114 -6.03 -10.57 15.78
C PHE A 114 -4.67 -10.80 16.44
N TYR A 115 -3.68 -10.00 16.09
CA TYR A 115 -2.31 -10.12 16.55
C TYR A 115 -1.63 -8.75 16.65
N PRO A 116 -1.96 -7.93 17.65
CA PRO A 116 -1.41 -6.57 17.80
C PRO A 116 0.11 -6.53 17.82
N ALA A 117 0.76 -7.53 18.42
CA ALA A 117 2.22 -7.62 18.46
C ALA A 117 2.88 -7.76 17.07
N GLY A 118 2.14 -8.15 16.05
CA GLY A 118 2.62 -8.24 14.67
C GLY A 118 2.56 -6.91 13.90
N VAL A 119 1.83 -5.92 14.40
CA VAL A 119 1.65 -4.64 13.69
C VAL A 119 2.97 -3.92 13.43
N PRO A 120 3.94 -3.81 14.36
CA PRO A 120 5.23 -3.19 14.07
C PRO A 120 5.98 -3.84 12.91
N TYR A 121 5.95 -5.17 12.80
CA TYR A 121 6.58 -5.90 11.70
C TYR A 121 5.90 -5.62 10.35
N LEU A 122 4.58 -5.54 10.36
CA LEU A 122 3.82 -5.17 9.16
C LEU A 122 4.13 -3.73 8.72
N CYS A 123 4.27 -2.80 9.67
CA CYS A 123 4.68 -1.43 9.37
C CYS A 123 6.10 -1.37 8.78
N MET A 124 7.02 -2.18 9.28
CA MET A 124 8.37 -2.27 8.71
C MET A 124 8.37 -2.88 7.31
N PHE A 125 7.54 -3.88 7.08
CA PHE A 125 7.31 -4.43 5.74
C PHE A 125 6.78 -3.35 4.78
N ASP A 126 5.83 -2.52 5.24
CA ASP A 126 5.26 -1.40 4.47
C ASP A 126 6.31 -0.33 4.11
N VAL A 127 7.28 -0.08 4.99
CA VAL A 127 8.43 0.78 4.68
C VAL A 127 9.20 0.23 3.47
N GLY A 128 9.50 -1.07 3.45
CA GLY A 128 10.15 -1.71 2.30
C GLY A 128 9.32 -1.66 1.01
N ASP A 129 8.01 -1.86 1.12
CA ASP A 129 7.04 -1.73 0.03
C ASP A 129 6.99 -0.29 -0.51
N SER A 130 6.99 0.71 0.36
CA SER A 130 6.89 2.12 0.02
C SER A 130 8.04 2.60 -0.87
N PHE A 131 9.25 2.13 -0.65
CA PHE A 131 10.39 2.43 -1.54
C PHE A 131 10.10 2.04 -2.99
N TYR A 132 9.44 0.91 -3.19
CA TYR A 132 9.09 0.44 -4.52
C TYR A 132 7.88 1.20 -5.07
N THR A 133 6.83 1.31 -4.29
CA THR A 133 5.54 1.86 -4.71
C THR A 133 5.64 3.35 -5.05
N LEU A 134 6.30 4.14 -4.23
CA LEU A 134 6.41 5.58 -4.41
C LEU A 134 7.51 5.97 -5.41
N GLY A 135 8.66 5.31 -5.36
CA GLY A 135 9.81 5.66 -6.19
C GLY A 135 9.88 4.87 -7.50
N THR A 136 10.17 3.60 -7.38
CA THR A 136 10.53 2.74 -8.53
C THR A 136 9.35 2.54 -9.48
N THR A 137 8.15 2.32 -8.96
CA THR A 137 6.96 2.08 -9.80
C THR A 137 6.60 3.31 -10.63
N TYR A 138 6.67 4.50 -10.05
CA TYR A 138 6.46 5.75 -10.78
C TYR A 138 7.49 5.91 -11.91
N ALA A 139 8.76 5.67 -11.62
CA ALA A 139 9.82 5.76 -12.62
C ALA A 139 9.63 4.76 -13.77
N ILE A 140 9.30 3.49 -13.45
CA ILE A 140 9.01 2.46 -14.45
C ILE A 140 7.80 2.84 -15.30
N GLY A 141 6.72 3.31 -14.69
CA GLY A 141 5.52 3.77 -15.40
C GLY A 141 5.84 4.88 -16.40
N LYS A 142 6.57 5.90 -15.97
CA LYS A 142 6.99 7.02 -16.82
C LYS A 142 7.90 6.57 -17.98
N MET A 143 8.87 5.70 -17.70
CA MET A 143 9.75 5.12 -18.75
C MET A 143 8.98 4.36 -19.81
N ARG A 144 7.95 3.62 -19.43
CA ARG A 144 7.13 2.84 -20.37
C ARG A 144 6.22 3.73 -21.20
N LEU A 145 5.63 4.76 -20.62
CA LEU A 145 4.80 5.74 -21.35
C LEU A 145 5.60 6.55 -22.37
N ASN A 146 6.84 6.90 -22.05
CA ASN A 146 7.72 7.63 -22.97
C ASN A 146 8.32 6.73 -24.07
N GLY A 147 7.84 5.50 -24.23
CA GLY A 147 8.24 4.59 -25.31
C GLY A 147 9.71 4.16 -25.29
N GLY A 148 10.35 4.23 -24.11
CA GLY A 148 11.79 3.92 -24.00
C GLY A 148 12.68 4.97 -24.69
N SER A 149 12.14 6.09 -25.13
CA SER A 149 12.92 7.22 -25.65
C SER A 149 13.81 7.73 -24.52
N LYS A 150 15.09 7.45 -24.63
CA LYS A 150 16.11 8.01 -23.75
C LYS A 150 16.12 9.53 -23.95
N ASP A 151 15.34 10.23 -23.18
CA ASP A 151 15.64 11.64 -22.92
C ASP A 151 16.97 11.62 -22.17
N LYS A 152 18.06 11.94 -22.90
CA LYS A 152 19.45 11.82 -22.43
C LYS A 152 19.74 12.68 -21.18
N ASN A 153 18.79 13.47 -20.71
CA ASN A 153 18.91 14.39 -19.58
C ASN A 153 18.04 14.01 -18.35
N GLU A 154 17.23 12.98 -18.39
CA GLU A 154 16.48 12.58 -17.19
C GLU A 154 17.34 11.66 -16.31
N ASN A 155 17.76 12.18 -15.17
CA ASN A 155 18.48 11.43 -14.15
C ASN A 155 17.44 10.53 -13.41
N TYR A 156 17.42 9.23 -13.72
CA TYR A 156 16.45 8.26 -13.14
C TYR A 156 16.48 8.28 -11.61
N VAL A 157 17.65 8.49 -11.01
CA VAL A 157 17.80 8.63 -9.55
C VAL A 157 17.02 9.83 -9.04
N LEU A 158 17.04 10.95 -9.76
CA LEU A 158 16.29 12.16 -9.41
C LEU A 158 14.78 11.97 -9.57
N THR A 159 14.36 11.16 -10.54
CA THR A 159 12.93 10.83 -10.76
C THR A 159 12.41 9.93 -9.66
N ILE A 160 13.20 8.96 -9.21
CA ILE A 160 12.87 8.11 -8.05
C ILE A 160 12.78 8.95 -6.77
N LEU A 161 13.77 9.83 -6.53
CA LEU A 161 13.80 10.70 -5.35
C LEU A 161 12.66 11.74 -5.33
N LYS A 162 12.16 12.17 -6.48
CA LYS A 162 10.99 13.06 -6.56
C LYS A 162 9.66 12.36 -6.34
N GLY A 163 9.65 11.03 -6.45
CA GLY A 163 8.47 10.19 -6.18
C GLY A 163 8.35 9.77 -4.71
N LEU A 164 9.45 9.83 -3.94
CA LEU A 164 9.49 9.60 -2.50
C LEU A 164 9.12 10.86 -1.72
#